data_b14d8f15e1c083d5e3c63cba3451df4f
#
_entry.id   b14d8f15e1c083d5e3c63cba3451df4f
#
_cell.length_a   1.000
_cell.length_b   1.000
_cell.length_c   1.000
_cell.angle_alpha   90.00
_cell.angle_beta   90.00
_cell.angle_gamma   90.00
#
_symmetry.space_group_name_H-M   'P 1'
#
loop_
_entity.id
_entity.type
_entity.pdbx_description
1 polymer ?
#
loop_
_entity_poly.entity_id
_entity_poly.type
_entity_poly.pdbx_seq_one_letter_code
_entity_poly.pdbx_strand_id
1 'polypeptide(L)'
;ALPGAAGSAPLPGSMFNIWVALAAIWAAGVVVLLVRAAAGYCRLRRMVTLACKTPDGCYTCAAVATPFTLGVLRPRIYMPQSLQGSPRRAVLLHERTHIRRGDPITKPLYYLAACLHWWNPLAWLAFRQFEQYMELACDEAAIGTAPTAERADYCESILRFATVRQMPGALAFGQGQVAKRVAHLLKYRKPAPLLL
;
A
#
# COMPACT_ATOMS: atom_id res chain seq x y z
N ALA A 1 -58.84 -29.02 -27.56
CA ALA A 1 -58.13 -28.59 -26.40
C ALA A 1 -56.77 -29.25 -26.35
N LEU A 2 -55.67 -28.53 -26.62
CA LEU A 2 -54.30 -29.00 -26.53
C LEU A 2 -53.85 -28.80 -25.08
N PRO A 3 -53.22 -29.79 -24.43
CA PRO A 3 -52.66 -29.60 -23.09
C PRO A 3 -51.44 -28.71 -23.14
N GLY A 4 -51.43 -27.67 -22.31
CA GLY A 4 -50.33 -26.71 -22.17
C GLY A 4 -49.02 -27.39 -21.80
N ALA A 5 -47.94 -27.00 -22.47
CA ALA A 5 -46.59 -27.36 -22.13
C ALA A 5 -46.27 -26.84 -20.73
N ALA A 6 -46.23 -27.74 -19.74
CA ALA A 6 -45.71 -27.47 -18.43
C ALA A 6 -44.23 -27.17 -18.57
N GLY A 7 -43.84 -25.91 -18.37
CA GLY A 7 -42.45 -25.52 -18.31
C GLY A 7 -41.77 -26.33 -17.21
N SER A 8 -40.82 -27.17 -17.58
CA SER A 8 -40.01 -27.95 -16.67
C SER A 8 -39.23 -26.99 -15.73
N ALA A 9 -39.63 -26.96 -14.46
CA ALA A 9 -38.84 -26.28 -13.43
C ALA A 9 -37.42 -26.91 -13.43
N PRO A 10 -36.36 -26.09 -13.34
CA PRO A 10 -34.99 -26.62 -13.35
C PRO A 10 -34.82 -27.56 -12.18
N LEU A 11 -34.29 -28.76 -12.48
CA LEU A 11 -34.05 -29.81 -11.50
C LEU A 11 -33.09 -29.26 -10.38
N PRO A 12 -33.32 -29.61 -9.10
CA PRO A 12 -32.52 -29.12 -7.98
C PRO A 12 -31.01 -29.37 -8.13
N GLY A 13 -30.58 -30.38 -8.88
CA GLY A 13 -29.18 -30.65 -9.18
C GLY A 13 -28.50 -29.63 -10.09
N SER A 14 -29.24 -28.99 -11.00
CA SER A 14 -28.66 -27.96 -11.90
C SER A 14 -28.33 -26.68 -11.18
N MET A 15 -29.15 -26.27 -10.24
CA MET A 15 -28.89 -25.06 -9.42
C MET A 15 -27.69 -25.28 -8.50
N PHE A 16 -27.55 -26.44 -7.88
CA PHE A 16 -26.38 -26.79 -7.06
C PHE A 16 -25.08 -26.67 -7.85
N ASN A 17 -25.04 -27.18 -9.09
CA ASN A 17 -23.87 -27.11 -9.96
C ASN A 17 -23.49 -25.67 -10.32
N ILE A 18 -24.46 -24.76 -10.50
CA ILE A 18 -24.20 -23.35 -10.80
C ILE A 18 -23.53 -22.67 -9.59
N TRP A 19 -24.02 -22.90 -8.38
CA TRP A 19 -23.43 -22.29 -7.17
C TRP A 19 -22.00 -22.80 -6.92
N VAL A 20 -21.75 -24.08 -7.16
CA VAL A 20 -20.40 -24.66 -7.06
C VAL A 20 -19.47 -24.04 -8.10
N ALA A 21 -19.92 -23.86 -9.33
CA ALA A 21 -19.13 -23.23 -10.39
C ALA A 21 -18.80 -21.77 -10.06
N LEU A 22 -19.76 -20.99 -9.59
CA LEU A 22 -19.54 -19.60 -9.16
C LEU A 22 -18.56 -19.51 -7.99
N ALA A 23 -18.70 -20.37 -6.99
CA ALA A 23 -17.77 -20.44 -5.85
C ALA A 23 -16.35 -20.83 -6.31
N ALA A 24 -16.22 -21.74 -7.26
CA ALA A 24 -14.92 -22.14 -7.82
C ALA A 24 -14.26 -20.97 -8.58
N ILE A 25 -15.01 -20.24 -9.40
CA ILE A 25 -14.52 -19.05 -10.11
C ILE A 25 -14.07 -17.98 -9.11
N TRP A 26 -14.89 -17.71 -8.08
CA TRP A 26 -14.54 -16.78 -7.01
C TRP A 26 -13.24 -17.20 -6.31
N ALA A 27 -13.14 -18.45 -5.86
CA ALA A 27 -11.95 -18.96 -5.18
C ALA A 27 -10.70 -18.89 -6.07
N ALA A 28 -10.83 -19.23 -7.36
CA ALA A 28 -9.73 -19.12 -8.32
C ALA A 28 -9.22 -17.67 -8.45
N GLY A 29 -10.12 -16.69 -8.54
CA GLY A 29 -9.76 -15.28 -8.58
C GLY A 29 -8.99 -14.82 -7.32
N VAL A 30 -9.47 -15.22 -6.13
CA VAL A 30 -8.77 -14.93 -4.86
C VAL A 30 -7.38 -15.56 -4.84
N VAL A 31 -7.28 -16.85 -5.20
CA VAL A 31 -5.99 -17.58 -5.23
C VAL A 31 -4.99 -16.90 -6.17
N VAL A 32 -5.41 -16.54 -7.37
CA VAL A 32 -4.55 -15.85 -8.35
C VAL A 32 -4.00 -14.55 -7.78
N LEU A 33 -4.83 -13.73 -7.14
CA LEU A 33 -4.40 -12.45 -6.55
C LEU A 33 -3.43 -12.66 -5.38
N LEU A 34 -3.70 -13.64 -4.51
CA LEU A 34 -2.82 -13.96 -3.38
C LEU A 34 -1.47 -14.52 -3.86
N VAL A 35 -1.46 -15.38 -4.88
CA VAL A 35 -0.23 -15.90 -5.48
C VAL A 35 0.60 -14.77 -6.10
N ARG A 36 -0.05 -13.83 -6.81
CA ARG A 36 0.64 -12.64 -7.35
C ARG A 36 1.25 -11.78 -6.25
N ALA A 37 0.52 -11.54 -5.16
CA ALA A 37 1.01 -10.80 -4.00
C ALA A 37 2.21 -11.51 -3.34
N ALA A 38 2.10 -12.82 -3.12
CA ALA A 38 3.18 -13.64 -2.55
C ALA A 38 4.43 -13.65 -3.46
N ALA A 39 4.25 -13.79 -4.76
CA ALA A 39 5.35 -13.73 -5.74
C ALA A 39 6.05 -12.37 -5.72
N GLY A 40 5.27 -11.26 -5.66
CA GLY A 40 5.80 -9.90 -5.51
C GLY A 40 6.60 -9.73 -4.23
N TYR A 41 6.07 -10.21 -3.11
CA TYR A 41 6.76 -10.18 -1.82
C TYR A 41 8.06 -11.01 -1.84
N CYS A 42 8.03 -12.21 -2.39
CA CYS A 42 9.22 -13.06 -2.54
C CYS A 42 10.29 -12.41 -3.44
N ARG A 43 9.86 -11.74 -4.53
CA ARG A 43 10.77 -10.98 -5.40
C ARG A 43 11.48 -9.86 -4.62
N LEU A 44 10.72 -9.05 -3.88
CA LEU A 44 11.29 -7.98 -3.03
C LEU A 44 12.24 -8.55 -1.99
N ARG A 45 11.85 -9.64 -1.32
CA ARG A 45 12.69 -10.31 -0.33
C ARG A 45 14.01 -10.81 -0.92
N ARG A 46 13.99 -11.34 -2.13
CA ARG A 46 15.21 -11.77 -2.85
C ARG A 46 16.09 -10.58 -3.20
N MET A 47 15.53 -9.45 -3.65
CA MET A 47 16.30 -8.23 -3.96
C MET A 47 17.08 -7.69 -2.77
N VAL A 48 16.55 -7.84 -1.56
CA VAL A 48 17.17 -7.30 -0.35
C VAL A 48 18.00 -8.34 0.44
N THR A 49 18.29 -9.49 -0.13
CA THR A 49 19.05 -10.57 0.54
C THR A 49 20.47 -10.12 0.90
N LEU A 50 21.08 -9.28 0.06
CA LEU A 50 22.44 -8.75 0.25
C LEU A 50 22.46 -7.37 0.95
N ALA A 51 21.36 -6.98 1.60
CA ALA A 51 21.30 -5.70 2.27
C ALA A 51 22.14 -5.67 3.55
N CYS A 52 22.96 -4.62 3.69
CA CYS A 52 23.81 -4.41 4.86
C CYS A 52 23.06 -3.58 5.92
N LYS A 53 23.15 -4.00 7.18
CA LYS A 53 22.59 -3.26 8.30
C LYS A 53 23.45 -2.03 8.61
N THR A 54 22.81 -0.88 8.78
CA THR A 54 23.45 0.38 9.15
C THR A 54 23.29 0.69 10.63
N PRO A 55 24.14 1.57 11.21
CA PRO A 55 24.02 2.00 12.60
C PRO A 55 22.66 2.58 12.97
N ASP A 56 21.98 3.22 12.00
CA ASP A 56 20.65 3.81 12.17
C ASP A 56 19.53 2.76 12.35
N GLY A 57 19.86 1.46 12.31
CA GLY A 57 18.90 0.37 12.45
C GLY A 57 18.11 0.04 11.19
N CYS A 58 18.41 0.67 10.05
CA CYS A 58 17.88 0.32 8.73
C CYS A 58 18.84 -0.57 7.93
N TYR A 59 18.43 -0.99 6.74
CA TYR A 59 19.23 -1.78 5.81
C TYR A 59 19.48 -1.00 4.53
N THR A 60 20.68 -1.03 3.99
CA THR A 60 21.01 -0.41 2.70
C THR A 60 21.34 -1.48 1.67
N CYS A 61 20.86 -1.27 0.44
CA CYS A 61 21.09 -2.16 -0.68
C CYS A 61 21.24 -1.37 -1.99
N ALA A 62 22.21 -1.72 -2.82
CA ALA A 62 22.40 -1.10 -4.13
C ALA A 62 21.25 -1.39 -5.12
N ALA A 63 20.60 -2.55 -4.98
CA ALA A 63 19.47 -2.95 -5.82
C ALA A 63 18.16 -2.17 -5.51
N VAL A 64 18.14 -1.37 -4.45
CA VAL A 64 16.96 -0.62 -4.02
C VAL A 64 17.05 0.80 -4.54
N ALA A 65 16.12 1.20 -5.42
CA ALA A 65 16.03 2.55 -5.97
C ALA A 65 15.18 3.50 -5.10
N THR A 66 14.19 2.98 -4.40
CA THR A 66 13.27 3.76 -3.55
C THR A 66 13.20 3.17 -2.15
N PRO A 67 13.13 3.99 -1.09
CA PRO A 67 12.94 3.50 0.27
C PRO A 67 11.64 2.70 0.40
N PHE A 68 11.66 1.66 1.23
CA PHE A 68 10.46 0.92 1.58
C PHE A 68 10.65 0.09 2.86
N THR A 69 9.53 -0.25 3.49
CA THR A 69 9.47 -1.17 4.62
C THR A 69 8.98 -2.54 4.15
N LEU A 70 9.68 -3.62 4.53
CA LEU A 70 9.33 -5.00 4.23
C LEU A 70 9.20 -5.83 5.50
N GLY A 71 8.17 -6.67 5.53
CA GLY A 71 7.83 -7.54 6.66
C GLY A 71 6.58 -7.06 7.39
N VAL A 72 5.71 -8.02 7.77
CA VAL A 72 4.43 -7.73 8.46
C VAL A 72 4.65 -7.68 9.97
N LEU A 73 5.14 -8.77 10.57
CA LEU A 73 5.33 -8.89 12.02
C LEU A 73 6.65 -8.31 12.51
N ARG A 74 7.67 -8.33 11.67
CA ARG A 74 9.02 -7.77 11.97
C ARG A 74 9.44 -6.87 10.81
N PRO A 75 8.85 -5.67 10.70
CA PRO A 75 9.13 -4.75 9.62
C PRO A 75 10.58 -4.27 9.66
N ARG A 76 11.23 -4.25 8.50
CA ARG A 76 12.59 -3.73 8.30
C ARG A 76 12.56 -2.67 7.23
N ILE A 77 13.29 -1.58 7.47
CA ILE A 77 13.38 -0.46 6.53
C ILE A 77 14.58 -0.70 5.61
N TYR A 78 14.34 -0.63 4.32
CA TYR A 78 15.38 -0.73 3.28
C TYR A 78 15.52 0.60 2.56
N MET A 79 16.76 1.05 2.41
CA MET A 79 17.10 2.34 1.83
C MET A 79 18.10 2.21 0.67
N PRO A 80 18.00 3.09 -0.33
CA PRO A 80 19.04 3.21 -1.37
C PRO A 80 20.38 3.61 -0.75
N GLN A 81 21.48 3.08 -1.29
CA GLN A 81 22.83 3.50 -0.87
C GLN A 81 23.14 4.96 -1.22
N SER A 82 22.54 5.47 -2.29
CA SER A 82 22.69 6.85 -2.75
C SER A 82 22.08 7.90 -1.82
N LEU A 83 21.23 7.47 -0.87
CA LEU A 83 20.50 8.38 0.01
C LEU A 83 21.31 8.67 1.27
N GLN A 84 21.78 9.92 1.40
CA GLN A 84 22.59 10.39 2.53
C GLN A 84 22.10 11.75 3.07
N GLY A 85 22.59 12.16 4.23
CA GLY A 85 22.32 13.47 4.82
C GLY A 85 20.88 13.70 5.30
N SER A 86 20.42 14.93 5.16
CA SER A 86 19.07 15.38 5.59
C SER A 86 17.94 14.61 4.92
N PRO A 87 17.95 14.36 3.59
CA PRO A 87 16.91 13.56 2.93
C PRO A 87 16.78 12.15 3.48
N ARG A 88 17.90 11.53 3.87
CA ARG A 88 17.90 10.20 4.50
C ARG A 88 17.15 10.21 5.84
N ARG A 89 17.39 11.25 6.68
CA ARG A 89 16.74 11.38 7.99
C ARG A 89 15.24 11.55 7.85
N ALA A 90 14.80 12.42 6.93
CA ALA A 90 13.39 12.67 6.65
C ALA A 90 12.66 11.40 6.21
N VAL A 91 13.25 10.66 5.28
CA VAL A 91 12.69 9.38 4.79
C VAL A 91 12.68 8.32 5.90
N LEU A 92 13.73 8.24 6.70
CA LEU A 92 13.78 7.30 7.81
C LEU A 92 12.69 7.60 8.85
N LEU A 93 12.41 8.87 9.11
CA LEU A 93 11.33 9.31 9.97
C LEU A 93 9.97 8.87 9.41
N HIS A 94 9.75 9.05 8.11
CA HIS A 94 8.53 8.62 7.42
C HIS A 94 8.33 7.09 7.54
N GLU A 95 9.33 6.28 7.18
CA GLU A 95 9.24 4.83 7.25
C GLU A 95 9.04 4.31 8.69
N ARG A 96 9.72 4.92 9.67
CA ARG A 96 9.51 4.61 11.10
C ARG A 96 8.09 4.96 11.56
N THR A 97 7.51 6.01 11.01
CA THR A 97 6.13 6.41 11.32
C THR A 97 5.14 5.38 10.80
N HIS A 98 5.33 4.84 9.59
CA HIS A 98 4.54 3.70 9.08
C HIS A 98 4.59 2.49 10.03
N ILE A 99 5.79 2.13 10.50
CA ILE A 99 5.97 1.01 11.43
C ILE A 99 5.24 1.28 12.75
N ARG A 100 5.41 2.47 13.33
CA ARG A 100 4.79 2.85 14.60
C ARG A 100 3.26 2.87 14.53
N ARG A 101 2.70 3.22 13.38
CA ARG A 101 1.26 3.24 13.11
C ARG A 101 0.67 1.85 12.85
N GLY A 102 1.51 0.85 12.61
CA GLY A 102 1.06 -0.51 12.27
C GLY A 102 0.65 -0.67 10.79
N ASP A 103 1.03 0.26 9.93
CA ASP A 103 0.70 0.23 8.51
C ASP A 103 1.18 -1.05 7.79
N PRO A 104 2.33 -1.69 8.16
CA PRO A 104 2.75 -2.97 7.62
C PRO A 104 1.77 -4.13 7.87
N ILE A 105 0.87 -4.01 8.85
CA ILE A 105 -0.18 -4.99 9.15
C ILE A 105 -1.48 -4.57 8.49
N THR A 106 -1.87 -3.30 8.63
CA THR A 106 -3.16 -2.82 8.13
C THR A 106 -3.26 -2.86 6.61
N LYS A 107 -2.19 -2.52 5.88
CA LYS A 107 -2.18 -2.54 4.41
C LYS A 107 -2.45 -3.94 3.83
N PRO A 108 -1.77 -5.02 4.25
CA PRO A 108 -2.11 -6.38 3.81
C PRO A 108 -3.54 -6.82 4.16
N LEU A 109 -4.09 -6.39 5.30
CA LEU A 109 -5.46 -6.71 5.68
C LEU A 109 -6.49 -6.06 4.73
N TYR A 110 -6.32 -4.77 4.40
CA TYR A 110 -7.17 -4.10 3.42
C TYR A 110 -7.01 -4.70 2.01
N TYR A 111 -5.78 -5.08 1.63
CA TYR A 111 -5.56 -5.77 0.37
C TYR A 111 -6.26 -7.13 0.34
N LEU A 112 -6.22 -7.90 1.42
CA LEU A 112 -6.94 -9.18 1.54
C LEU A 112 -8.45 -8.97 1.40
N ALA A 113 -9.00 -7.95 2.04
CA ALA A 113 -10.42 -7.61 1.87
C ALA A 113 -10.76 -7.28 0.41
N ALA A 114 -9.91 -6.53 -0.30
CA ALA A 114 -10.08 -6.26 -1.72
C ALA A 114 -9.98 -7.54 -2.57
N CYS A 115 -9.07 -8.48 -2.24
CA CYS A 115 -8.95 -9.77 -2.91
C CYS A 115 -10.20 -10.63 -2.72
N LEU A 116 -10.82 -10.65 -1.53
CA LEU A 116 -12.05 -11.39 -1.28
C LEU A 116 -13.24 -10.84 -2.08
N HIS A 117 -13.19 -9.56 -2.43
CA HIS A 117 -14.21 -8.86 -3.23
C HIS A 117 -13.67 -8.46 -4.60
N TRP A 118 -12.81 -9.29 -5.19
CA TRP A 118 -12.03 -8.95 -6.37
C TRP A 118 -12.87 -8.53 -7.60
N TRP A 119 -14.09 -9.01 -7.73
CA TRP A 119 -15.03 -8.65 -8.80
C TRP A 119 -15.68 -7.27 -8.59
N ASN A 120 -15.61 -6.72 -7.36
CA ASN A 120 -16.26 -5.46 -7.04
C ASN A 120 -15.29 -4.28 -7.26
N PRO A 121 -15.53 -3.40 -8.24
CA PRO A 121 -14.67 -2.25 -8.50
C PRO A 121 -14.63 -1.25 -7.33
N LEU A 122 -15.71 -1.18 -6.51
CA LEU A 122 -15.76 -0.31 -5.35
C LEU A 122 -14.78 -0.77 -4.24
N ALA A 123 -14.54 -2.08 -4.11
CA ALA A 123 -13.54 -2.61 -3.17
C ALA A 123 -12.12 -2.14 -3.54
N TRP A 124 -11.79 -2.11 -4.83
CA TRP A 124 -10.51 -1.61 -5.32
C TRP A 124 -10.39 -0.09 -5.19
N LEU A 125 -11.50 0.63 -5.42
CA LEU A 125 -11.54 2.08 -5.18
C LEU A 125 -11.32 2.40 -3.71
N ALA A 126 -12.00 1.69 -2.80
CA ALA A 126 -11.84 1.83 -1.36
C ALA A 126 -10.38 1.51 -0.93
N PHE A 127 -9.77 0.45 -1.46
CA PHE A 127 -8.37 0.13 -1.19
C PHE A 127 -7.42 1.24 -1.64
N ARG A 128 -7.62 1.83 -2.84
CA ARG A 128 -6.82 2.97 -3.32
C ARG A 128 -6.98 4.21 -2.44
N GLN A 129 -8.20 4.50 -2.02
CA GLN A 129 -8.46 5.61 -1.11
C GLN A 129 -7.78 5.38 0.25
N PHE A 130 -7.88 4.16 0.78
CA PHE A 130 -7.17 3.78 2.00
C PHE A 130 -5.66 4.01 1.88
N GLU A 131 -5.00 3.57 0.79
CA GLU A 131 -3.57 3.81 0.58
C GLU A 131 -3.25 5.32 0.57
N GLN A 132 -4.07 6.14 -0.08
CA GLN A 132 -3.87 7.60 -0.12
C GLN A 132 -3.97 8.24 1.27
N TYR A 133 -5.02 7.90 2.03
CA TYR A 133 -5.21 8.43 3.38
C TYR A 133 -4.16 7.93 4.37
N MET A 134 -3.70 6.70 4.21
CA MET A 134 -2.62 6.13 5.01
C MET A 134 -1.32 6.95 4.83
N GLU A 135 -0.96 7.30 3.58
CA GLU A 135 0.18 8.16 3.29
C GLU A 135 0.03 9.58 3.88
N LEU A 136 -1.14 10.22 3.69
CA LEU A 136 -1.41 11.55 4.26
C LEU A 136 -1.30 11.54 5.78
N ALA A 137 -1.89 10.56 6.44
CA ALA A 137 -1.84 10.45 7.89
C ALA A 137 -0.44 10.07 8.43
N CYS A 138 0.36 9.35 7.62
CA CYS A 138 1.77 9.11 7.95
C CYS A 138 2.59 10.39 7.86
N ASP A 139 2.39 11.20 6.80
CA ASP A 139 3.04 12.47 6.62
C ASP A 139 2.71 13.45 7.77
N GLU A 140 1.44 13.56 8.15
CA GLU A 140 1.01 14.39 9.30
C GLU A 140 1.69 13.96 10.60
N ALA A 141 1.72 12.65 10.86
CA ALA A 141 2.32 12.12 12.07
C ALA A 141 3.85 12.33 12.08
N ALA A 142 4.51 12.22 10.93
CA ALA A 142 5.94 12.47 10.79
C ALA A 142 6.27 13.95 11.01
N ILE A 143 5.54 14.87 10.37
CA ILE A 143 5.72 16.33 10.57
C ILE A 143 5.37 16.75 11.99
N GLY A 144 4.35 16.15 12.58
CA GLY A 144 3.94 16.44 13.96
C GLY A 144 5.03 16.17 14.99
N THR A 145 5.93 15.23 14.71
CA THR A 145 7.07 14.85 15.56
C THR A 145 8.39 15.49 15.17
N ALA A 146 8.49 16.06 13.94
CA ALA A 146 9.71 16.67 13.45
C ALA A 146 9.90 18.08 14.01
N PRO A 147 11.15 18.49 14.33
CA PRO A 147 11.49 19.87 14.61
C PRO A 147 11.11 20.80 13.45
N THR A 148 10.78 22.05 13.75
CA THR A 148 10.31 23.00 12.72
C THR A 148 11.33 23.20 11.60
N ALA A 149 12.63 23.20 11.92
CA ALA A 149 13.71 23.31 10.94
C ALA A 149 13.77 22.14 9.96
N GLU A 150 13.34 20.93 10.38
CA GLU A 150 13.40 19.73 9.55
C GLU A 150 12.16 19.54 8.66
N ARG A 151 11.12 20.36 8.84
CA ARG A 151 9.87 20.24 8.07
C ARG A 151 10.04 20.59 6.59
N ALA A 152 10.84 21.63 6.31
CA ALA A 152 11.16 22.02 4.94
C ALA A 152 11.93 20.89 4.21
N ASP A 153 12.94 20.32 4.87
CA ASP A 153 13.73 19.20 4.37
C ASP A 153 12.86 17.96 4.15
N TYR A 154 11.88 17.73 5.01
CA TYR A 154 10.91 16.64 4.86
C TYR A 154 10.06 16.80 3.61
N CYS A 155 9.48 18.00 3.39
CA CYS A 155 8.67 18.30 2.21
C CYS A 155 9.49 18.17 0.92
N GLU A 156 10.74 18.70 0.90
CA GLU A 156 11.64 18.56 -0.24
C GLU A 156 11.98 17.10 -0.53
N SER A 157 12.21 16.30 0.51
CA SER A 157 12.50 14.88 0.39
C SER A 157 11.33 14.11 -0.24
N ILE A 158 10.09 14.39 0.20
CA ILE A 158 8.90 13.79 -0.41
C ILE A 158 8.81 14.13 -1.89
N LEU A 159 9.00 15.40 -2.27
CA LEU A 159 8.99 15.83 -3.66
C LEU A 159 10.05 15.09 -4.49
N ARG A 160 11.25 14.99 -3.98
CA ARG A 160 12.38 14.33 -4.65
C ARG A 160 12.12 12.84 -4.90
N PHE A 161 11.59 12.11 -3.90
CA PHE A 161 11.26 10.68 -4.05
C PHE A 161 10.02 10.43 -4.88
N ALA A 162 9.13 11.36 -4.90
CA ALA A 162 7.96 11.31 -5.74
C ALA A 162 8.29 11.36 -7.23
N THR A 163 9.29 12.15 -7.61
CA THR A 163 9.78 12.23 -8.99
C THR A 163 10.57 11.00 -9.41
N VAL A 164 11.33 10.38 -8.50
CA VAL A 164 12.12 9.14 -8.78
C VAL A 164 11.20 7.90 -8.91
N ARG A 165 10.04 7.90 -8.27
CA ARG A 165 9.06 6.79 -8.33
C ARG A 165 8.31 6.71 -9.67
N GLN A 166 8.58 7.63 -10.61
CA GLN A 166 8.07 7.59 -11.98
C GLN A 166 8.83 6.56 -12.80
N MET A 167 8.53 5.27 -12.61
CA MET A 167 8.95 4.25 -13.57
C MET A 167 8.21 4.48 -14.90
N PRO A 168 8.90 4.36 -16.06
CA PRO A 168 8.26 4.39 -17.38
C PRO A 168 7.18 3.29 -17.42
N GLY A 169 5.92 3.67 -17.59
CA GLY A 169 4.77 2.74 -17.59
C GLY A 169 3.86 2.80 -16.35
N ALA A 170 4.22 3.47 -15.27
CA ALA A 170 3.27 3.84 -14.24
C ALA A 170 2.42 5.01 -14.75
N LEU A 171 1.18 4.69 -15.15
CA LEU A 171 0.18 5.66 -15.59
C LEU A 171 0.20 6.91 -14.69
N ALA A 172 -0.10 8.09 -15.27
CA ALA A 172 -0.11 9.44 -14.70
C ALA A 172 -0.80 9.65 -13.30
N PHE A 173 -1.32 8.58 -12.71
CA PHE A 173 -1.97 8.54 -11.39
C PHE A 173 -1.02 8.82 -10.22
N GLY A 174 0.28 8.57 -10.37
CA GLY A 174 1.26 8.82 -9.30
C GLY A 174 1.53 10.31 -9.03
N GLN A 175 1.47 11.15 -10.06
CA GLN A 175 1.73 12.60 -9.92
C GLN A 175 0.67 13.32 -9.08
N GLY A 176 -0.60 12.94 -9.26
CA GLY A 176 -1.71 13.51 -8.49
C GLY A 176 -1.65 13.20 -6.99
N GLN A 177 -1.10 12.05 -6.60
CA GLN A 177 -0.97 11.67 -5.19
C GLN A 177 0.09 12.51 -4.47
N VAL A 178 1.22 12.76 -5.12
CA VAL A 178 2.31 13.56 -4.57
C VAL A 178 1.92 15.02 -4.42
N ALA A 179 1.30 15.60 -5.45
CA ALA A 179 0.79 16.95 -5.39
C ALA A 179 -0.22 17.11 -4.23
N LYS A 180 -1.09 16.12 -4.02
CA LYS A 180 -2.02 16.09 -2.89
C LYS A 180 -1.29 16.03 -1.54
N ARG A 181 -0.26 15.18 -1.39
CA ARG A 181 0.54 15.08 -0.16
C ARG A 181 1.20 16.42 0.17
N VAL A 182 1.89 17.03 -0.81
CA VAL A 182 2.57 18.32 -0.60
C VAL A 182 1.57 19.44 -0.31
N ALA A 183 0.47 19.53 -1.06
CA ALA A 183 -0.56 20.53 -0.81
C ALA A 183 -1.20 20.36 0.58
N HIS A 184 -1.36 19.13 1.03
CA HIS A 184 -1.86 18.80 2.36
C HIS A 184 -0.88 19.23 3.45
N LEU A 185 0.41 18.94 3.29
CA LEU A 185 1.47 19.29 4.23
C LEU A 185 1.64 20.82 4.37
N LEU A 186 1.54 21.55 3.27
CA LEU A 186 1.60 23.03 3.29
C LEU A 186 0.42 23.67 4.04
N LYS A 187 -0.74 23.00 4.05
CA LYS A 187 -1.96 23.46 4.75
C LYS A 187 -2.07 22.91 6.17
N TYR A 188 -1.22 21.95 6.54
CA TYR A 188 -1.33 21.26 7.82
C TYR A 188 -1.09 22.21 8.99
N ARG A 189 -2.11 22.34 9.84
CA ARG A 189 -2.03 22.96 11.18
C ARG A 189 -2.23 21.85 12.21
N LYS A 190 -1.36 21.78 13.22
CA LYS A 190 -1.60 20.85 14.34
C LYS A 190 -3.01 21.07 14.86
N PRO A 191 -3.85 20.02 14.97
CA PRO A 191 -5.11 20.16 15.66
C PRO A 191 -4.82 20.62 17.08
N ALA A 192 -5.57 21.62 17.54
CA ALA A 192 -5.53 22.02 18.95
C ALA A 192 -5.86 20.78 19.79
N PRO A 193 -5.16 20.53 20.93
CA PRO A 193 -5.54 19.45 21.81
C PRO A 193 -6.99 19.71 22.25
N LEU A 194 -7.91 18.84 21.83
CA LEU A 194 -9.26 18.85 22.34
C LEU A 194 -9.11 18.50 23.82
N LEU A 195 -9.33 19.49 24.68
CA LEU A 195 -9.49 19.28 26.12
C LEU A 195 -10.79 18.46 26.27
N LEU A 196 -10.63 17.15 26.41
CA LEU A 196 -11.64 16.23 26.92
C LEU A 196 -11.45 16.10 28.42
#